data_8b85346c6d7569a5c8208e435a8d40e2
#
_entry.id   8b85346c6d7569a5c8208e435a8d40e2
#
_cell.length_a   1.000
_cell.length_b   1.000
_cell.length_c   1.000
_cell.angle_alpha   90.00
_cell.angle_beta   90.00
_cell.angle_gamma   90.00
#
_symmetry.space_group_name_H-M   'P 1'
#
loop_
_entity.id
_entity.type
_entity.pdbx_description
1 polymer ?
#
loop_
_entity_poly.entity_id
_entity_poly.type
_entity_poly.pdbx_seq_one_letter_code
_entity_poly.pdbx_strand_id
1 'polypeptide(L)'
;MTTSQWQTTFMVVQSIVILLVVVLFAALMSFIERRLLALWQDRYGPNRVGPGGIFQIVADMLKIMFKEDWTPKFADKLTFRLAPAVAMGTAVLSFMVIPVSPTLGVADLDIGLLFFMAMAGIAVYAVLFGGWSSNNKYSLLGGLRSAAQTISYEVFLGLSLMGVVAIAGSFNLRDIVESQRDLWNIVPQFLGFCIFAIAGVAVTHRHPFDQPEAEQELAEGYHIEYGGMKWGMFFVAEYVNVVVISSLIVVLFFGGWLAPFNIEIPFVPPVFWFIVKTLFFVMMFVLARGSLMRPRYDQVMNFGWKVCLPLTLINLLVTAAVILHNYSV
;
A
#
# COMPACT_ATOMS: atom_id res chain seq x y z
N MET A 1 8.92 -38.92 -2.05
CA MET A 1 8.06 -37.79 -2.43
C MET A 1 7.84 -37.82 -3.93
N THR A 2 6.62 -37.73 -4.42
CA THR A 2 6.30 -37.70 -5.84
C THR A 2 6.72 -36.36 -6.44
N THR A 3 6.98 -36.25 -7.74
CA THR A 3 7.33 -35.01 -8.46
C THR A 3 6.33 -33.90 -8.18
N SER A 4 5.05 -34.19 -8.03
CA SER A 4 3.97 -33.30 -7.64
C SER A 4 4.15 -32.72 -6.23
N GLN A 5 4.59 -33.50 -5.26
CA GLN A 5 4.85 -33.03 -3.88
C GLN A 5 6.05 -32.08 -3.81
N TRP A 6 7.08 -32.29 -4.62
CA TRP A 6 8.20 -31.39 -4.71
C TRP A 6 7.81 -30.02 -5.32
N GLN A 7 6.97 -30.03 -6.35
CA GLN A 7 6.47 -28.80 -6.96
C GLN A 7 5.61 -27.98 -5.99
N THR A 8 4.68 -28.60 -5.29
CA THR A 8 3.84 -27.91 -4.29
C THR A 8 4.68 -27.36 -3.13
N THR A 9 5.64 -28.13 -2.63
CA THR A 9 6.55 -27.66 -1.56
C THR A 9 7.36 -26.47 -2.01
N PHE A 10 7.88 -26.50 -3.23
CA PHE A 10 8.66 -25.39 -3.81
C PHE A 10 7.81 -24.12 -3.94
N MET A 11 6.57 -24.21 -4.44
CA MET A 11 5.65 -23.09 -4.55
C MET A 11 5.34 -22.48 -3.18
N VAL A 12 5.09 -23.30 -2.16
CA VAL A 12 4.82 -22.81 -0.79
C VAL A 12 6.03 -22.08 -0.22
N VAL A 13 7.24 -22.66 -0.36
CA VAL A 13 8.47 -22.02 0.13
C VAL A 13 8.72 -20.71 -0.62
N GLN A 14 8.57 -20.68 -1.92
CA GLN A 14 8.69 -19.46 -2.74
C GLN A 14 7.71 -18.37 -2.26
N SER A 15 6.46 -18.72 -2.01
CA SER A 15 5.44 -17.80 -1.53
C SER A 15 5.81 -17.19 -0.16
N ILE A 16 6.25 -18.04 0.78
CA ILE A 16 6.69 -17.58 2.11
C ILE A 16 7.91 -16.65 1.98
N VAL A 17 8.87 -16.98 1.13
CA VAL A 17 10.06 -16.15 0.91
C VAL A 17 9.69 -14.78 0.34
N ILE A 18 8.79 -14.72 -0.66
CA ILE A 18 8.34 -13.44 -1.25
C ILE A 18 7.68 -12.57 -0.18
N LEU A 19 6.73 -13.11 0.59
CA LEU A 19 6.04 -12.35 1.63
C LEU A 19 7.00 -11.88 2.73
N LEU A 20 7.96 -12.71 3.13
CA LEU A 20 8.97 -12.34 4.12
C LEU A 20 9.88 -11.22 3.60
N VAL A 21 10.30 -11.28 2.33
CA VAL A 21 11.09 -10.23 1.68
C VAL A 21 10.32 -8.90 1.68
N VAL A 22 9.02 -8.91 1.40
CA VAL A 22 8.18 -7.69 1.43
C VAL A 22 8.12 -7.07 2.82
N VAL A 23 7.94 -7.88 3.86
CA VAL A 23 7.93 -7.40 5.26
C VAL A 23 9.29 -6.84 5.66
N LEU A 24 10.38 -7.51 5.30
CA LEU A 24 11.74 -7.02 5.55
C LEU A 24 12.02 -5.73 4.78
N PHE A 25 11.55 -5.64 3.53
CA PHE A 25 11.68 -4.43 2.72
C PHE A 25 10.87 -3.27 3.33
N ALA A 26 9.64 -3.53 3.81
CA ALA A 26 8.83 -2.55 4.52
C ALA A 26 9.52 -2.04 5.80
N ALA A 27 10.16 -2.92 6.58
CA ALA A 27 10.97 -2.52 7.71
C ALA A 27 12.17 -1.65 7.29
N LEU A 28 12.86 -2.01 6.19
CA LEU A 28 13.96 -1.23 5.60
C LEU A 28 13.50 0.16 5.16
N MET A 29 12.25 0.28 4.68
CA MET A 29 11.69 1.55 4.24
C MET A 29 11.69 2.62 5.34
N SER A 30 11.51 2.24 6.60
CA SER A 30 11.58 3.19 7.72
C SER A 30 12.96 3.86 7.85
N PHE A 31 14.03 3.16 7.51
CA PHE A 31 15.39 3.70 7.45
C PHE A 31 15.59 4.59 6.23
N ILE A 32 15.17 4.10 5.05
CA ILE A 32 15.30 4.83 3.78
C ILE A 32 14.57 6.17 3.87
N GLU A 33 13.35 6.18 4.40
CA GLU A 33 12.54 7.38 4.60
C GLU A 33 13.23 8.40 5.50
N ARG A 34 13.71 7.96 6.68
CA ARG A 34 14.45 8.85 7.59
C ARG A 34 15.70 9.44 6.96
N ARG A 35 16.39 8.66 6.12
CA ARG A 35 17.60 9.10 5.44
C ARG A 35 17.31 10.04 4.28
N LEU A 36 16.30 9.77 3.45
CA LEU A 36 15.90 10.65 2.35
C LEU A 36 15.37 11.99 2.86
N LEU A 37 14.48 11.97 3.86
CA LEU A 37 13.99 13.21 4.48
C LEU A 37 15.12 14.04 5.09
N ALA A 38 16.10 13.40 5.74
CA ALA A 38 17.22 14.09 6.30
C ALA A 38 18.09 14.77 5.22
N LEU A 39 18.35 14.09 4.11
CA LEU A 39 19.12 14.65 2.97
C LEU A 39 18.40 15.85 2.36
N TRP A 40 17.08 15.82 2.22
CA TRP A 40 16.30 16.97 1.72
C TRP A 40 16.23 18.14 2.70
N GLN A 41 16.49 17.88 3.97
CA GLN A 41 16.55 18.91 5.04
C GLN A 41 17.99 19.32 5.39
N ASP A 42 18.97 19.07 4.52
CA ASP A 42 20.40 19.37 4.72
C ASP A 42 20.98 18.83 6.03
N ARG A 43 20.52 17.64 6.47
CA ARG A 43 21.01 16.98 7.66
C ARG A 43 21.29 15.49 7.40
N TYR A 44 22.07 14.88 8.27
CA TYR A 44 22.33 13.44 8.22
C TYR A 44 21.23 12.68 8.99
N GLY A 45 20.70 11.63 8.36
CA GLY A 45 19.85 10.65 9.01
C GLY A 45 20.65 9.69 9.91
N PRO A 46 20.07 8.53 10.28
CA PRO A 46 20.78 7.53 11.07
C PRO A 46 22.09 7.11 10.42
N ASN A 47 23.23 7.31 11.09
CA ASN A 47 24.56 7.03 10.54
C ASN A 47 25.54 6.38 11.52
N ARG A 48 25.14 6.15 12.80
CA ARG A 48 26.05 5.70 13.87
C ARG A 48 26.05 4.19 14.10
N VAL A 49 24.91 3.50 13.86
CA VAL A 49 24.78 2.07 14.16
C VAL A 49 25.19 1.26 12.94
N GLY A 50 26.40 0.75 12.95
CA GLY A 50 27.01 -0.01 11.84
C GLY A 50 27.39 0.88 10.64
N PRO A 51 27.83 0.24 9.53
CA PRO A 51 28.25 0.99 8.34
C PRO A 51 27.11 1.84 7.78
N GLY A 52 27.28 3.17 7.81
CA GLY A 52 26.26 4.10 7.32
C GLY A 52 24.92 4.05 8.04
N GLY A 53 24.82 3.46 9.23
CA GLY A 53 23.59 3.40 10.03
C GLY A 53 22.59 2.31 9.65
N ILE A 54 22.95 1.35 8.78
CA ILE A 54 22.03 0.29 8.29
C ILE A 54 21.48 -0.57 9.43
N PHE A 55 22.30 -0.86 10.45
CA PHE A 55 21.87 -1.67 11.60
C PHE A 55 20.90 -0.93 12.55
N GLN A 56 20.58 0.33 12.27
CA GLN A 56 19.56 1.05 13.05
C GLN A 56 18.21 0.36 13.02
N ILE A 57 17.84 -0.28 11.89
CA ILE A 57 16.59 -1.04 11.76
C ILE A 57 16.56 -2.20 12.76
N VAL A 58 17.67 -2.94 12.86
CA VAL A 58 17.78 -4.07 13.78
C VAL A 58 17.68 -3.56 15.22
N ALA A 59 18.35 -2.46 15.55
CA ALA A 59 18.27 -1.85 16.88
C ALA A 59 16.84 -1.40 17.23
N ASP A 60 16.14 -0.79 16.27
CA ASP A 60 14.75 -0.35 16.45
C ASP A 60 13.80 -1.55 16.63
N MET A 61 13.96 -2.62 15.84
CA MET A 61 13.17 -3.85 15.97
C MET A 61 13.42 -4.55 17.31
N LEU A 62 14.68 -4.69 17.72
CA LEU A 62 15.01 -5.27 19.03
C LEU A 62 14.41 -4.45 20.18
N LYS A 63 14.48 -3.11 20.09
CA LYS A 63 13.86 -2.24 21.10
C LYS A 63 12.36 -2.48 21.21
N ILE A 64 11.65 -2.60 20.07
CA ILE A 64 10.20 -2.85 20.02
C ILE A 64 9.87 -4.24 20.59
N MET A 65 10.67 -5.27 20.26
CA MET A 65 10.46 -6.65 20.72
C MET A 65 10.66 -6.82 22.24
N PHE A 66 11.65 -6.12 22.79
CA PHE A 66 11.98 -6.21 24.23
C PHE A 66 11.26 -5.15 25.08
N LYS A 67 10.50 -4.25 24.45
CA LYS A 67 9.68 -3.29 25.18
C LYS A 67 8.49 -4.00 25.82
N GLU A 68 8.14 -3.59 27.06
CA GLU A 68 7.00 -4.13 27.79
C GLU A 68 5.70 -4.01 26.97
N ASP A 69 5.02 -5.13 26.82
CA ASP A 69 3.73 -5.20 26.12
C ASP A 69 2.58 -5.07 27.12
N TRP A 70 2.14 -3.84 27.35
CA TRP A 70 1.07 -3.53 28.28
C TRP A 70 -0.29 -3.49 27.57
N THR A 71 -1.33 -3.95 28.26
CA THR A 71 -2.72 -3.82 27.83
C THR A 71 -3.49 -3.08 28.91
N PRO A 72 -4.14 -1.94 28.62
CA PRO A 72 -4.89 -1.19 29.61
C PRO A 72 -5.95 -2.04 30.29
N LYS A 73 -6.19 -1.82 31.59
CA LYS A 73 -7.18 -2.60 32.36
C LYS A 73 -8.61 -2.41 31.88
N PHE A 74 -8.88 -1.26 31.30
CA PHE A 74 -10.19 -0.84 30.77
C PHE A 74 -10.40 -1.23 29.29
N ALA A 75 -9.38 -1.77 28.62
CA ALA A 75 -9.45 -2.18 27.22
C ALA A 75 -10.10 -3.56 27.06
N ASP A 76 -10.84 -3.76 25.95
CA ASP A 76 -11.27 -5.11 25.55
C ASP A 76 -10.08 -5.89 25.01
N LYS A 77 -9.61 -6.85 25.83
CA LYS A 77 -8.36 -7.57 25.60
C LYS A 77 -8.33 -8.36 24.30
N LEU A 78 -9.47 -8.94 23.88
CA LEU A 78 -9.52 -9.77 22.67
C LEU A 78 -9.40 -8.89 21.44
N THR A 79 -10.26 -7.90 21.31
CA THR A 79 -10.31 -6.98 20.17
C THR A 79 -9.03 -6.14 20.09
N PHE A 80 -8.48 -5.73 21.24
CA PHE A 80 -7.20 -5.00 21.33
C PHE A 80 -6.00 -5.78 20.77
N ARG A 81 -5.98 -7.10 20.96
CA ARG A 81 -4.92 -7.96 20.41
C ARG A 81 -5.14 -8.33 18.95
N LEU A 82 -6.41 -8.45 18.52
CA LEU A 82 -6.76 -8.80 17.15
C LEU A 82 -6.50 -7.64 16.18
N ALA A 83 -6.70 -6.39 16.59
CA ALA A 83 -6.56 -5.24 15.71
C ALA A 83 -5.21 -5.16 14.98
N PRO A 84 -4.04 -5.21 15.63
CA PRO A 84 -2.76 -5.21 14.95
C PRO A 84 -2.52 -6.46 14.07
N ALA A 85 -3.06 -7.62 14.49
CA ALA A 85 -2.96 -8.85 13.71
C ALA A 85 -3.78 -8.75 12.39
N VAL A 86 -4.96 -8.14 12.45
CA VAL A 86 -5.78 -7.89 11.24
C VAL A 86 -5.06 -6.88 10.33
N ALA A 87 -4.51 -5.78 10.87
CA ALA A 87 -3.77 -4.79 10.08
C ALA A 87 -2.60 -5.44 9.32
N MET A 88 -1.75 -6.18 10.03
CA MET A 88 -0.61 -6.84 9.41
C MET A 88 -1.02 -7.95 8.45
N GLY A 89 -2.02 -8.74 8.82
CA GLY A 89 -2.54 -9.84 8.00
C GLY A 89 -3.10 -9.35 6.68
N THR A 90 -3.95 -8.31 6.70
CA THR A 90 -4.54 -7.75 5.48
C THR A 90 -3.49 -7.11 4.57
N ALA A 91 -2.51 -6.39 5.13
CA ALA A 91 -1.42 -5.79 4.37
C ALA A 91 -0.58 -6.86 3.64
N VAL A 92 -0.18 -7.94 4.32
CA VAL A 92 0.59 -9.03 3.72
C VAL A 92 -0.23 -9.79 2.69
N LEU A 93 -1.51 -10.08 2.97
CA LEU A 93 -2.41 -10.76 2.04
C LEU A 93 -2.70 -9.91 0.79
N SER A 94 -2.76 -8.60 0.91
CA SER A 94 -2.91 -7.69 -0.23
C SER A 94 -1.74 -7.80 -1.21
N PHE A 95 -0.52 -8.04 -0.74
CA PHE A 95 0.64 -8.25 -1.61
C PHE A 95 0.61 -9.61 -2.32
N MET A 96 -0.11 -10.59 -1.79
CA MET A 96 -0.15 -11.96 -2.31
C MET A 96 -0.57 -12.04 -3.79
N VAL A 97 -1.44 -11.16 -4.24
CA VAL A 97 -1.96 -11.13 -5.62
C VAL A 97 -1.09 -10.34 -6.60
N ILE A 98 -0.06 -9.64 -6.12
CA ILE A 98 0.79 -8.79 -6.96
C ILE A 98 1.83 -9.66 -7.68
N PRO A 99 1.81 -9.72 -9.02
CA PRO A 99 2.80 -10.46 -9.78
C PRO A 99 4.09 -9.64 -9.90
N VAL A 100 5.20 -10.19 -9.43
CA VAL A 100 6.52 -9.54 -9.51
C VAL A 100 7.20 -9.79 -10.86
N SER A 101 6.89 -10.91 -11.51
CA SER A 101 7.44 -11.35 -12.78
C SER A 101 6.45 -12.30 -13.45
N PRO A 102 6.60 -12.64 -14.74
CA PRO A 102 5.77 -13.63 -15.41
C PRO A 102 5.72 -14.99 -14.70
N THR A 103 6.80 -15.37 -14.02
CA THR A 103 6.93 -16.66 -13.32
C THR A 103 6.96 -16.54 -11.80
N LEU A 104 7.18 -15.32 -11.26
CA LEU A 104 7.30 -15.07 -9.83
C LEU A 104 6.05 -14.29 -9.34
N GLY A 105 5.23 -14.95 -8.58
CA GLY A 105 4.07 -14.43 -7.86
C GLY A 105 3.71 -15.39 -6.74
N VAL A 106 2.95 -14.94 -5.75
CA VAL A 106 2.48 -15.79 -4.66
C VAL A 106 1.22 -16.53 -5.08
N ALA A 107 0.21 -15.79 -5.57
CA ALA A 107 -1.03 -16.35 -6.07
C ALA A 107 -1.41 -15.68 -7.39
N ASP A 108 -1.86 -16.49 -8.33
CA ASP A 108 -2.43 -16.03 -9.59
C ASP A 108 -3.93 -16.27 -9.51
N LEU A 109 -4.68 -15.20 -9.32
CA LEU A 109 -6.13 -15.25 -9.15
C LEU A 109 -6.80 -14.51 -10.30
N ASP A 110 -7.78 -15.14 -10.96
CA ASP A 110 -8.58 -14.50 -12.02
C ASP A 110 -9.28 -13.22 -11.54
N ILE A 111 -9.59 -13.15 -10.24
CA ILE A 111 -10.21 -12.00 -9.57
C ILE A 111 -9.21 -11.29 -8.62
N GLY A 112 -7.92 -11.29 -8.96
CA GLY A 112 -6.87 -10.76 -8.09
C GLY A 112 -7.09 -9.31 -7.64
N LEU A 113 -7.55 -8.45 -8.54
CA LEU A 113 -7.85 -7.06 -8.21
C LEU A 113 -9.01 -6.91 -7.21
N LEU A 114 -10.06 -7.75 -7.33
CA LEU A 114 -11.18 -7.76 -6.37
C LEU A 114 -10.72 -8.29 -5.00
N PHE A 115 -9.84 -9.28 -4.99
CA PHE A 115 -9.24 -9.77 -3.74
C PHE A 115 -8.46 -8.67 -3.02
N PHE A 116 -7.66 -7.88 -3.75
CA PHE A 116 -6.99 -6.71 -3.18
C PHE A 116 -7.98 -5.73 -2.54
N MET A 117 -9.06 -5.37 -3.27
CA MET A 117 -10.09 -4.46 -2.75
C MET A 117 -10.78 -5.02 -1.50
N ALA A 118 -11.04 -6.34 -1.46
CA ALA A 118 -11.62 -6.98 -0.29
C ALA A 118 -10.67 -6.92 0.92
N MET A 119 -9.36 -7.12 0.72
CA MET A 119 -8.37 -7.02 1.81
C MET A 119 -8.24 -5.57 2.31
N ALA A 120 -8.28 -4.58 1.42
CA ALA A 120 -8.29 -3.17 1.79
C ALA A 120 -9.50 -2.85 2.67
N GLY A 121 -10.72 -3.26 2.27
CA GLY A 121 -11.92 -3.06 3.08
C GLY A 121 -11.87 -3.73 4.46
N ILE A 122 -11.23 -4.92 4.58
CA ILE A 122 -11.05 -5.57 5.88
C ILE A 122 -10.02 -4.79 6.73
N ALA A 123 -9.02 -4.14 6.13
CA ALA A 123 -8.03 -3.36 6.87
C ALA A 123 -8.64 -2.20 7.66
N VAL A 124 -9.78 -1.65 7.21
CA VAL A 124 -10.52 -0.61 7.94
C VAL A 124 -10.94 -1.07 9.32
N TYR A 125 -11.34 -2.34 9.46
CA TYR A 125 -11.74 -2.90 10.75
C TYR A 125 -10.58 -2.95 11.75
N ALA A 126 -9.34 -3.11 11.29
CA ALA A 126 -8.18 -3.10 12.18
C ALA A 126 -8.06 -1.78 12.94
N VAL A 127 -8.24 -0.66 12.25
CA VAL A 127 -8.16 0.68 12.84
C VAL A 127 -9.37 0.98 13.72
N LEU A 128 -10.58 0.57 13.27
CA LEU A 128 -11.81 0.71 14.07
C LEU A 128 -11.71 -0.09 15.37
N PHE A 129 -11.29 -1.33 15.31
CA PHE A 129 -11.11 -2.18 16.49
C PHE A 129 -10.03 -1.64 17.41
N GLY A 130 -8.93 -1.13 16.83
CA GLY A 130 -7.86 -0.47 17.60
C GLY A 130 -8.38 0.72 18.39
N GLY A 131 -9.12 1.61 17.72
CA GLY A 131 -9.71 2.79 18.35
C GLY A 131 -10.77 2.47 19.38
N TRP A 132 -11.67 1.55 19.06
CA TRP A 132 -12.80 1.19 19.95
C TRP A 132 -12.34 0.39 21.18
N SER A 133 -11.50 -0.62 20.99
CA SER A 133 -11.03 -1.50 22.07
C SER A 133 -10.19 -0.80 23.12
N SER A 134 -9.55 0.30 22.75
CA SER A 134 -8.70 1.12 23.63
C SER A 134 -9.50 1.85 24.73
N ASN A 135 -10.83 1.96 24.59
CA ASN A 135 -11.74 2.67 25.51
C ASN A 135 -11.25 4.09 25.88
N ASN A 136 -10.58 4.76 24.96
CA ASN A 136 -10.10 6.12 25.07
C ASN A 136 -10.82 6.99 24.03
N LYS A 137 -11.32 8.16 24.43
CA LYS A 137 -12.07 9.07 23.55
C LYS A 137 -11.24 9.57 22.35
N TYR A 138 -9.95 9.84 22.53
CA TYR A 138 -9.09 10.27 21.44
C TYR A 138 -8.78 9.12 20.46
N SER A 139 -8.58 7.93 20.99
CA SER A 139 -8.37 6.72 20.18
C SER A 139 -9.62 6.38 19.35
N LEU A 140 -10.81 6.47 19.95
CA LEU A 140 -12.08 6.27 19.24
C LEU A 140 -12.28 7.30 18.13
N LEU A 141 -12.05 8.59 18.41
CA LEU A 141 -12.16 9.66 17.41
C LEU A 141 -11.15 9.47 16.27
N GLY A 142 -9.90 9.08 16.57
CA GLY A 142 -8.90 8.74 15.58
C GLY A 142 -9.31 7.57 14.70
N GLY A 143 -9.81 6.49 15.30
CA GLY A 143 -10.31 5.31 14.59
C GLY A 143 -11.50 5.63 13.67
N LEU A 144 -12.45 6.45 14.12
CA LEU A 144 -13.60 6.88 13.32
C LEU A 144 -13.19 7.79 12.15
N ARG A 145 -12.26 8.73 12.37
CA ARG A 145 -11.71 9.58 11.30
C ARG A 145 -10.98 8.74 10.24
N SER A 146 -10.18 7.78 10.69
CA SER A 146 -9.48 6.85 9.81
C SER A 146 -10.44 6.04 8.96
N ALA A 147 -11.42 5.40 9.59
CA ALA A 147 -12.40 4.60 8.87
C ALA A 147 -13.18 5.41 7.84
N ALA A 148 -13.65 6.60 8.21
CA ALA A 148 -14.37 7.47 7.29
C ALA A 148 -13.52 7.91 6.10
N GLN A 149 -12.24 8.24 6.33
CA GLN A 149 -11.31 8.58 5.26
C GLN A 149 -11.06 7.37 4.35
N THR A 150 -10.69 6.23 4.91
CA THR A 150 -10.32 5.04 4.14
C THR A 150 -11.50 4.56 3.29
N ILE A 151 -12.70 4.38 3.87
CA ILE A 151 -13.90 3.96 3.14
C ILE A 151 -14.21 4.92 1.99
N SER A 152 -14.11 6.24 2.24
CA SER A 152 -14.38 7.23 1.19
C SER A 152 -13.37 7.13 0.04
N TYR A 153 -12.07 7.03 0.35
CA TYR A 153 -11.03 6.99 -0.67
C TYR A 153 -10.93 5.63 -1.37
N GLU A 154 -11.34 4.53 -0.74
CA GLU A 154 -11.49 3.22 -1.40
C GLU A 154 -12.51 3.25 -2.53
N VAL A 155 -13.61 4.01 -2.40
CA VAL A 155 -14.58 4.17 -3.49
C VAL A 155 -13.91 4.80 -4.71
N PHE A 156 -13.13 5.86 -4.52
CA PHE A 156 -12.46 6.55 -5.63
C PHE A 156 -11.33 5.69 -6.23
N LEU A 157 -10.61 4.98 -5.37
CA LEU A 157 -9.58 4.02 -5.76
C LEU A 157 -10.20 2.91 -6.62
N GLY A 158 -11.28 2.28 -6.17
CA GLY A 158 -11.98 1.24 -6.91
C GLY A 158 -12.53 1.71 -8.27
N LEU A 159 -13.16 2.89 -8.32
CA LEU A 159 -13.66 3.46 -9.57
C LEU A 159 -12.53 3.78 -10.55
N SER A 160 -11.38 4.27 -10.08
CA SER A 160 -10.22 4.55 -10.95
C SER A 160 -9.62 3.29 -11.57
N LEU A 161 -9.69 2.15 -10.85
CA LEU A 161 -9.26 0.84 -11.34
C LEU A 161 -10.17 0.30 -12.44
N MET A 162 -11.47 0.59 -12.39
CA MET A 162 -12.43 0.07 -13.38
C MET A 162 -12.11 0.54 -14.81
N GLY A 163 -11.51 1.71 -14.98
CA GLY A 163 -11.03 2.17 -16.28
C GLY A 163 -9.93 1.27 -16.86
N VAL A 164 -8.98 0.85 -16.04
CA VAL A 164 -7.92 -0.09 -16.45
C VAL A 164 -8.49 -1.47 -16.74
N VAL A 165 -9.38 -1.98 -15.89
CA VAL A 165 -10.06 -3.26 -16.10
C VAL A 165 -10.88 -3.27 -17.39
N ALA A 166 -11.56 -2.17 -17.70
CA ALA A 166 -12.34 -2.05 -18.93
C ALA A 166 -11.46 -2.14 -20.20
N ILE A 167 -10.24 -1.60 -20.16
CA ILE A 167 -9.27 -1.70 -21.26
C ILE A 167 -8.69 -3.12 -21.36
N ALA A 168 -8.28 -3.71 -20.24
CA ALA A 168 -7.65 -5.02 -20.20
C ALA A 168 -8.65 -6.19 -20.38
N GLY A 169 -9.94 -5.98 -20.06
CA GLY A 169 -10.98 -7.02 -20.10
C GLY A 169 -10.84 -8.12 -19.04
N SER A 170 -9.96 -7.97 -18.06
CA SER A 170 -9.68 -8.96 -17.02
C SER A 170 -9.43 -8.30 -15.65
N PHE A 171 -9.77 -9.03 -14.58
CA PHE A 171 -9.40 -8.67 -13.19
C PHE A 171 -8.10 -9.33 -12.75
N ASN A 172 -7.51 -10.18 -13.58
CA ASN A 172 -6.22 -10.79 -13.31
C ASN A 172 -5.09 -9.78 -13.55
N LEU A 173 -4.25 -9.59 -12.55
CA LEU A 173 -3.16 -8.61 -12.61
C LEU A 173 -2.08 -8.96 -13.63
N ARG A 174 -1.91 -10.26 -13.96
CA ARG A 174 -0.97 -10.67 -15.03
C ARG A 174 -1.51 -10.29 -16.41
N ASP A 175 -2.79 -10.55 -16.67
CA ASP A 175 -3.43 -10.17 -17.93
C ASP A 175 -3.37 -8.66 -18.14
N ILE A 176 -3.59 -7.88 -17.07
CA ILE A 176 -3.47 -6.43 -17.10
C ILE A 176 -2.04 -5.99 -17.48
N VAL A 177 -1.00 -6.65 -17.00
CA VAL A 177 0.37 -6.34 -17.42
C VAL A 177 0.61 -6.75 -18.87
N GLU A 178 0.15 -7.94 -19.28
CA GLU A 178 0.32 -8.42 -20.65
C GLU A 178 -0.40 -7.52 -21.68
N SER A 179 -1.57 -6.99 -21.34
CA SER A 179 -2.31 -6.03 -22.21
C SER A 179 -1.56 -4.71 -22.43
N GLN A 180 -0.56 -4.40 -21.61
CA GLN A 180 0.25 -3.17 -21.70
C GLN A 180 1.51 -3.31 -22.57
N ARG A 181 1.69 -4.43 -23.29
CA ARG A 181 2.90 -4.65 -24.11
C ARG A 181 3.06 -3.58 -25.19
N ASP A 182 1.98 -3.16 -25.82
CA ASP A 182 2.02 -2.17 -26.91
C ASP A 182 2.00 -0.73 -26.36
N LEU A 183 1.12 -0.45 -25.40
CA LEU A 183 0.93 0.86 -24.83
C LEU A 183 0.65 0.76 -23.32
N TRP A 184 1.43 1.46 -22.52
CA TRP A 184 1.21 1.52 -21.07
C TRP A 184 -0.09 2.26 -20.75
N ASN A 185 -0.84 1.75 -19.78
CA ASN A 185 -2.12 2.31 -19.35
C ASN A 185 -2.03 3.75 -18.80
N ILE A 186 -0.83 4.22 -18.46
CA ILE A 186 -0.61 5.62 -18.05
C ILE A 186 -1.05 6.62 -19.14
N VAL A 187 -0.94 6.25 -20.42
CA VAL A 187 -1.33 7.15 -21.53
C VAL A 187 -2.85 7.25 -21.66
N PRO A 188 -3.61 6.16 -21.86
CA PRO A 188 -5.06 6.24 -21.99
C PRO A 188 -5.79 6.52 -20.66
N GLN A 189 -5.18 6.21 -19.51
CA GLN A 189 -5.78 6.33 -18.18
C GLN A 189 -5.02 7.32 -17.27
N PHE A 190 -4.48 8.40 -17.84
CA PHE A 190 -3.72 9.39 -17.05
C PHE A 190 -4.53 9.98 -15.89
N LEU A 191 -5.80 10.31 -16.12
CA LEU A 191 -6.68 10.83 -15.07
C LEU A 191 -6.95 9.76 -14.00
N GLY A 192 -7.19 8.50 -14.43
CA GLY A 192 -7.33 7.35 -13.51
C GLY A 192 -6.10 7.15 -12.66
N PHE A 193 -4.90 7.25 -13.24
CA PHE A 193 -3.63 7.18 -12.51
C PHE A 193 -3.50 8.29 -11.45
N CYS A 194 -3.78 9.55 -11.80
CA CYS A 194 -3.71 10.65 -10.86
C CYS A 194 -4.62 10.44 -9.65
N ILE A 195 -5.86 10.02 -9.89
CA ILE A 195 -6.83 9.78 -8.82
C ILE A 195 -6.43 8.55 -7.99
N PHE A 196 -5.98 7.47 -8.65
CA PHE A 196 -5.48 6.28 -7.96
C PHE A 196 -4.30 6.60 -7.05
N ALA A 197 -3.34 7.40 -7.52
CA ALA A 197 -2.17 7.80 -6.73
C ALA A 197 -2.58 8.62 -5.49
N ILE A 198 -3.49 9.60 -5.65
CA ILE A 198 -4.01 10.40 -4.54
C ILE A 198 -4.78 9.52 -3.54
N ALA A 199 -5.68 8.68 -4.04
CA ALA A 199 -6.46 7.77 -3.21
C ALA A 199 -5.56 6.75 -2.49
N GLY A 200 -4.52 6.24 -3.17
CA GLY A 200 -3.53 5.34 -2.59
C GLY A 200 -2.78 5.96 -1.41
N VAL A 201 -2.35 7.22 -1.51
CA VAL A 201 -1.73 7.94 -0.39
C VAL A 201 -2.73 8.09 0.77
N ALA A 202 -4.00 8.37 0.49
CA ALA A 202 -5.03 8.54 1.52
C ALA A 202 -5.37 7.23 2.24
N VAL A 203 -5.43 6.10 1.51
CA VAL A 203 -5.71 4.77 2.07
C VAL A 203 -4.54 4.24 2.91
N THR A 204 -3.30 4.60 2.57
CA THR A 204 -2.11 4.20 3.35
C THR A 204 -1.89 5.06 4.59
N HIS A 205 -2.78 5.99 4.93
CA HIS A 205 -2.67 6.93 6.06
C HIS A 205 -1.36 7.73 6.10
N ARG A 206 -0.70 7.90 4.95
CA ARG A 206 0.55 8.65 4.88
C ARG A 206 0.30 10.14 4.66
N HIS A 207 1.22 10.94 5.19
CA HIS A 207 1.20 12.38 4.96
C HIS A 207 1.14 12.71 3.45
N PRO A 208 0.26 13.62 2.97
CA PRO A 208 -0.49 14.64 3.72
C PRO A 208 -1.85 14.17 4.29
N PHE A 209 -2.29 12.94 4.04
CA PHE A 209 -3.59 12.43 4.48
C PHE A 209 -3.52 11.64 5.81
N ASP A 210 -2.52 11.89 6.62
CA ASP A 210 -2.29 11.34 7.96
C ASP A 210 -3.17 12.03 9.02
N GLN A 211 -4.49 12.02 8.79
CA GLN A 211 -5.48 12.64 9.67
C GLN A 211 -5.79 11.81 10.93
N PRO A 212 -5.79 10.47 10.85
CA PRO A 212 -6.07 9.61 11.99
C PRO A 212 -5.02 9.68 13.10
N GLU A 213 -3.76 9.91 12.70
CA GLU A 213 -2.57 9.86 13.56
C GLU A 213 -2.04 11.24 13.92
N ALA A 214 -2.80 12.28 13.59
CA ALA A 214 -2.40 13.67 13.80
C ALA A 214 -2.05 13.93 15.27
N GLU A 215 -0.76 13.86 15.64
CA GLU A 215 -0.27 14.13 16.99
C GLU A 215 -0.75 15.49 17.54
N GLN A 216 -0.86 16.47 16.66
CA GLN A 216 -1.26 17.85 16.99
C GLN A 216 -2.74 17.96 17.33
N GLU A 217 -3.61 17.08 16.82
CA GLU A 217 -5.06 17.13 17.01
C GLU A 217 -5.56 16.03 17.95
N LEU A 218 -5.06 14.81 17.81
CA LEU A 218 -5.58 13.59 18.45
C LEU A 218 -4.54 12.78 19.22
N ALA A 219 -3.36 13.32 19.49
CA ALA A 219 -2.29 12.68 20.27
C ALA A 219 -2.00 11.23 19.81
N GLU A 220 -1.68 11.00 18.54
CA GLU A 220 -1.47 9.72 17.85
C GLU A 220 -2.76 8.90 17.55
N GLY A 221 -3.95 9.42 17.82
CA GLY A 221 -5.20 8.80 17.39
C GLY A 221 -5.40 7.38 17.92
N TYR A 222 -5.64 6.41 17.02
CA TYR A 222 -5.95 5.03 17.41
C TYR A 222 -4.76 4.27 18.03
N HIS A 223 -3.53 4.77 17.85
CA HIS A 223 -2.30 4.17 18.40
C HIS A 223 -2.00 4.54 19.86
N ILE A 224 -2.71 5.49 20.47
CA ILE A 224 -2.39 6.07 21.80
C ILE A 224 -2.10 5.00 22.87
N GLU A 225 -2.90 3.94 22.93
CA GLU A 225 -2.80 2.91 23.97
C GLU A 225 -1.91 1.73 23.55
N TYR A 226 -1.43 1.71 22.31
CA TYR A 226 -0.61 0.63 21.80
C TYR A 226 0.88 0.87 22.07
N GLY A 227 1.57 -0.18 22.50
CA GLY A 227 3.00 -0.16 22.75
C GLY A 227 3.68 -1.47 22.33
N GLY A 228 5.02 -1.50 22.38
CA GLY A 228 5.79 -2.69 22.08
C GLY A 228 5.49 -3.29 20.71
N MET A 229 5.39 -4.62 20.63
CA MET A 229 5.19 -5.33 19.37
C MET A 229 3.85 -5.04 18.70
N LYS A 230 2.79 -4.75 19.47
CA LYS A 230 1.46 -4.42 18.91
C LYS A 230 1.51 -3.12 18.10
N TRP A 231 2.16 -2.09 18.63
CA TRP A 231 2.41 -0.85 17.87
C TRP A 231 3.29 -1.12 16.65
N GLY A 232 4.34 -1.94 16.82
CA GLY A 232 5.23 -2.33 15.72
C GLY A 232 4.51 -3.01 14.57
N MET A 233 3.49 -3.84 14.84
CA MET A 233 2.68 -4.50 13.80
C MET A 233 1.88 -3.49 12.96
N PHE A 234 1.25 -2.49 13.57
CA PHE A 234 0.58 -1.41 12.85
C PHE A 234 1.57 -0.63 11.97
N PHE A 235 2.69 -0.22 12.57
CA PHE A 235 3.73 0.54 11.88
C PHE A 235 4.30 -0.20 10.66
N VAL A 236 4.62 -1.50 10.79
CA VAL A 236 5.10 -2.29 9.66
C VAL A 236 3.99 -2.50 8.63
N ALA A 237 2.74 -2.72 9.04
CA ALA A 237 1.60 -2.87 8.13
C ALA A 237 1.42 -1.65 7.23
N GLU A 238 1.57 -0.43 7.76
CA GLU A 238 1.52 0.79 6.95
C GLU A 238 2.61 0.84 5.88
N TYR A 239 3.84 0.48 6.22
CA TYR A 239 4.91 0.43 5.21
C TYR A 239 4.68 -0.67 4.17
N VAL A 240 4.14 -1.83 4.57
CA VAL A 240 3.71 -2.86 3.61
C VAL A 240 2.65 -2.30 2.67
N ASN A 241 1.66 -1.57 3.18
CA ASN A 241 0.62 -0.94 2.35
C ASN A 241 1.20 0.09 1.36
N VAL A 242 2.21 0.88 1.75
CA VAL A 242 2.92 1.77 0.82
C VAL A 242 3.57 0.98 -0.32
N VAL A 243 4.22 -0.15 0.00
CA VAL A 243 4.81 -1.03 -1.02
C VAL A 243 3.74 -1.65 -1.90
N VAL A 244 2.61 -2.10 -1.33
CA VAL A 244 1.46 -2.65 -2.07
C VAL A 244 0.91 -1.64 -3.06
N ILE A 245 0.57 -0.43 -2.62
CA ILE A 245 0.01 0.63 -3.50
C ILE A 245 1.02 1.02 -4.57
N SER A 246 2.30 1.20 -4.22
CA SER A 246 3.36 1.51 -5.19
C SER A 246 3.51 0.39 -6.24
N SER A 247 3.45 -0.87 -5.83
CA SER A 247 3.51 -2.02 -6.73
C SER A 247 2.27 -2.11 -7.63
N LEU A 248 1.08 -1.81 -7.10
CA LEU A 248 -0.14 -1.76 -7.89
C LEU A 248 -0.11 -0.63 -8.93
N ILE A 249 0.40 0.54 -8.59
CA ILE A 249 0.61 1.63 -9.57
C ILE A 249 1.46 1.11 -10.74
N VAL A 250 2.54 0.40 -10.44
CA VAL A 250 3.45 -0.15 -11.45
C VAL A 250 2.75 -1.20 -12.31
N VAL A 251 2.00 -2.12 -11.71
CA VAL A 251 1.28 -3.20 -12.42
C VAL A 251 0.16 -2.64 -13.30
N LEU A 252 -0.61 -1.69 -12.79
CA LEU A 252 -1.82 -1.20 -13.45
C LEU A 252 -1.54 -0.16 -14.55
N PHE A 253 -0.52 0.69 -14.36
CA PHE A 253 -0.31 1.85 -15.22
C PHE A 253 1.05 1.87 -15.93
N PHE A 254 2.06 1.19 -15.40
CA PHE A 254 3.44 1.23 -15.92
C PHE A 254 3.96 -0.12 -16.43
N GLY A 255 3.06 -1.03 -16.79
CA GLY A 255 3.42 -2.29 -17.42
C GLY A 255 4.17 -3.28 -16.51
N GLY A 256 4.05 -3.18 -15.19
CA GLY A 256 4.63 -4.16 -14.25
C GLY A 256 6.12 -4.43 -14.51
N TRP A 257 6.42 -5.67 -14.85
CA TRP A 257 7.76 -6.16 -15.16
C TRP A 257 8.26 -5.86 -16.58
N LEU A 258 7.41 -5.28 -17.47
CA LEU A 258 7.80 -4.94 -18.83
C LEU A 258 8.85 -3.84 -18.84
N ALA A 259 9.83 -3.95 -19.74
CA ALA A 259 10.85 -2.92 -19.91
C ALA A 259 10.25 -1.61 -20.45
N PRO A 260 10.77 -0.44 -20.05
CA PRO A 260 10.34 0.83 -20.63
C PRO A 260 10.55 0.85 -22.15
N PHE A 261 9.53 1.30 -22.90
CA PHE A 261 9.58 1.41 -24.37
C PHE A 261 9.90 0.09 -25.09
N ASN A 262 9.57 -1.07 -24.50
CA ASN A 262 9.86 -2.41 -25.04
C ASN A 262 11.35 -2.65 -25.37
N ILE A 263 12.28 -1.94 -24.72
CA ILE A 263 13.71 -2.14 -24.92
C ILE A 263 14.15 -3.36 -24.10
N GLU A 264 14.16 -4.53 -24.72
CA GLU A 264 14.68 -5.73 -24.09
C GLU A 264 16.20 -5.65 -23.97
N ILE A 265 16.70 -5.52 -22.74
CA ILE A 265 18.12 -5.58 -22.44
C ILE A 265 18.44 -7.04 -22.06
N PRO A 266 19.25 -7.75 -22.85
CA PRO A 266 19.38 -9.23 -22.77
C PRO A 266 19.94 -9.75 -21.43
N PHE A 267 20.46 -8.93 -20.55
CA PHE A 267 21.01 -9.34 -19.24
C PHE A 267 20.17 -8.88 -18.03
N VAL A 268 19.07 -8.14 -18.24
CA VAL A 268 18.28 -7.59 -17.14
C VAL A 268 17.03 -8.45 -16.92
N PRO A 269 16.90 -9.13 -15.76
CA PRO A 269 15.71 -9.93 -15.48
C PRO A 269 14.46 -9.03 -15.31
N PRO A 270 13.27 -9.50 -15.72
CA PRO A 270 12.02 -8.74 -15.60
C PRO A 270 11.74 -8.21 -14.18
N VAL A 271 12.10 -8.96 -13.14
CA VAL A 271 12.00 -8.56 -11.73
C VAL A 271 12.71 -7.23 -11.45
N PHE A 272 13.83 -6.96 -12.09
CA PHE A 272 14.60 -5.74 -11.91
C PHE A 272 13.78 -4.49 -12.29
N TRP A 273 13.09 -4.53 -13.43
CA TRP A 273 12.24 -3.42 -13.88
C TRP A 273 11.08 -3.16 -12.93
N PHE A 274 10.46 -4.23 -12.44
CA PHE A 274 9.41 -4.12 -11.44
C PHE A 274 9.92 -3.44 -10.15
N ILE A 275 11.06 -3.89 -9.62
CA ILE A 275 11.65 -3.35 -8.40
C ILE A 275 12.02 -1.87 -8.58
N VAL A 276 12.70 -1.51 -9.68
CA VAL A 276 13.12 -0.11 -9.92
C VAL A 276 11.93 0.83 -10.02
N LYS A 277 10.88 0.44 -10.75
CA LYS A 277 9.65 1.24 -10.86
C LYS A 277 8.93 1.36 -9.50
N THR A 278 8.83 0.26 -8.75
CA THR A 278 8.21 0.27 -7.41
C THR A 278 8.99 1.17 -6.46
N LEU A 279 10.32 1.09 -6.46
CA LEU A 279 11.17 1.98 -5.66
C LEU A 279 10.98 3.46 -6.03
N PHE A 280 10.82 3.77 -7.30
CA PHE A 280 10.54 5.13 -7.75
C PHE A 280 9.25 5.66 -7.10
N PHE A 281 8.14 4.89 -7.14
CA PHE A 281 6.88 5.32 -6.52
C PHE A 281 6.97 5.38 -5.00
N VAL A 282 7.66 4.45 -4.36
CA VAL A 282 7.93 4.51 -2.92
C VAL A 282 8.69 5.79 -2.56
N MET A 283 9.69 6.17 -3.34
CA MET A 283 10.40 7.46 -3.15
C MET A 283 9.47 8.66 -3.35
N MET A 284 8.52 8.60 -4.28
CA MET A 284 7.51 9.64 -4.47
C MET A 284 6.60 9.79 -3.24
N PHE A 285 6.21 8.69 -2.57
CA PHE A 285 5.49 8.76 -1.29
C PHE A 285 6.31 9.49 -0.21
N VAL A 286 7.60 9.19 -0.10
CA VAL A 286 8.49 9.87 0.86
C VAL A 286 8.64 11.35 0.51
N LEU A 287 8.77 11.68 -0.79
CA LEU A 287 8.84 13.06 -1.26
C LEU A 287 7.55 13.83 -0.93
N ALA A 288 6.39 13.23 -1.17
CA ALA A 288 5.09 13.83 -0.83
C ALA A 288 5.00 14.16 0.67
N ARG A 289 5.51 13.27 1.53
CA ARG A 289 5.59 13.51 2.97
C ARG A 289 6.48 14.72 3.32
N GLY A 290 7.58 14.91 2.60
CA GLY A 290 8.52 16.00 2.86
C GLY A 290 8.13 17.35 2.28
N SER A 291 7.25 17.39 1.26
CA SER A 291 6.96 18.59 0.48
C SER A 291 5.56 19.16 0.68
N LEU A 292 4.57 18.31 0.97
CA LEU A 292 3.17 18.74 1.06
C LEU A 292 2.79 19.14 2.49
N MET A 293 1.89 20.12 2.62
CA MET A 293 1.29 20.48 3.89
C MET A 293 0.12 19.58 4.20
N ARG A 294 -0.16 19.36 5.49
CA ARG A 294 -1.33 18.62 5.94
C ARG A 294 -2.60 19.46 5.76
N PRO A 295 -3.58 19.02 4.96
CA PRO A 295 -4.90 19.65 4.89
C PRO A 295 -5.73 19.32 6.11
N ARG A 296 -6.80 20.09 6.37
CA ARG A 296 -7.78 19.77 7.43
C ARG A 296 -8.69 18.61 7.00
N TYR A 297 -9.22 17.89 7.97
CA TYR A 297 -10.10 16.74 7.72
C TYR A 297 -11.29 17.04 6.80
N ASP A 298 -11.97 18.18 7.03
CA ASP A 298 -13.09 18.63 6.20
C ASP A 298 -12.67 18.90 4.74
N GLN A 299 -11.47 19.43 4.52
CA GLN A 299 -10.93 19.67 3.17
C GLN A 299 -10.64 18.35 2.45
N VAL A 300 -10.05 17.38 3.15
CA VAL A 300 -9.77 16.04 2.61
C VAL A 300 -11.06 15.36 2.17
N MET A 301 -12.09 15.35 3.03
CA MET A 301 -13.38 14.73 2.71
C MET A 301 -14.10 15.46 1.58
N ASN A 302 -14.13 16.80 1.58
CA ASN A 302 -14.75 17.57 0.50
C ASN A 302 -14.03 17.38 -0.84
N PHE A 303 -12.70 17.31 -0.85
CA PHE A 303 -11.91 17.04 -2.06
C PHE A 303 -12.25 15.66 -2.64
N GLY A 304 -12.28 14.63 -1.80
CA GLY A 304 -12.66 13.28 -2.24
C GLY A 304 -14.04 13.25 -2.91
N TRP A 305 -15.07 13.70 -2.19
CA TRP A 305 -16.45 13.59 -2.67
C TRP A 305 -16.83 14.57 -3.78
N LYS A 306 -16.30 15.80 -3.77
CA LYS A 306 -16.67 16.84 -4.75
C LYS A 306 -15.77 16.88 -5.98
N VAL A 307 -14.54 16.38 -5.89
CA VAL A 307 -13.57 16.42 -6.98
C VAL A 307 -13.23 15.01 -7.47
N CYS A 308 -12.73 14.14 -6.59
CA CYS A 308 -12.27 12.81 -7.03
C CYS A 308 -13.42 11.96 -7.57
N LEU A 309 -14.58 11.91 -6.90
CA LEU A 309 -15.72 11.11 -7.34
C LEU A 309 -16.23 11.51 -8.75
N PRO A 310 -16.58 12.78 -9.03
CA PRO A 310 -17.01 13.17 -10.36
C PRO A 310 -15.97 12.90 -11.43
N LEU A 311 -14.69 13.15 -11.15
CA LEU A 311 -13.60 12.91 -12.11
C LEU A 311 -13.42 11.43 -12.41
N THR A 312 -13.55 10.53 -11.43
CA THR A 312 -13.49 9.08 -11.67
C THR A 312 -14.67 8.60 -12.51
N LEU A 313 -15.87 9.10 -12.26
CA LEU A 313 -17.06 8.76 -13.07
C LEU A 313 -16.92 9.26 -14.51
N ILE A 314 -16.45 10.49 -14.70
CA ILE A 314 -16.18 11.02 -16.04
C ILE A 314 -15.13 10.17 -16.76
N ASN A 315 -14.02 9.83 -16.08
CA ASN A 315 -12.98 8.99 -16.65
C ASN A 315 -13.53 7.62 -17.10
N LEU A 316 -14.37 6.99 -16.27
CA LEU A 316 -14.97 5.71 -16.58
C LEU A 316 -15.92 5.79 -17.77
N LEU A 317 -16.79 6.81 -17.84
CA LEU A 317 -17.70 7.02 -18.94
C LEU A 317 -16.97 7.30 -20.27
N VAL A 318 -15.93 8.13 -20.24
CA VAL A 318 -15.09 8.41 -21.43
C VAL A 318 -14.39 7.13 -21.88
N THR A 319 -13.83 6.35 -20.97
CA THR A 319 -13.17 5.08 -21.29
C THR A 319 -14.16 4.11 -21.94
N ALA A 320 -15.34 3.94 -21.36
CA ALA A 320 -16.38 3.08 -21.91
C ALA A 320 -16.82 3.54 -23.32
N ALA A 321 -17.00 4.84 -23.52
CA ALA A 321 -17.37 5.40 -24.83
C ALA A 321 -16.29 5.14 -25.89
N VAL A 322 -15.01 5.29 -25.56
CA VAL A 322 -13.88 5.02 -26.47
C VAL A 322 -13.82 3.53 -26.84
N ILE A 323 -13.98 2.65 -25.84
CA ILE A 323 -13.98 1.21 -26.06
C ILE A 323 -15.14 0.81 -27.00
N LEU A 324 -16.36 1.28 -26.72
CA LEU A 324 -17.53 1.00 -27.58
C LEU A 324 -17.35 1.53 -29.00
N HIS A 325 -16.76 2.70 -29.16
CA HIS A 325 -16.48 3.25 -30.51
C HIS A 325 -15.50 2.36 -31.27
N ASN A 326 -14.44 1.90 -30.63
CA ASN A 326 -13.44 1.01 -31.24
C ASN A 326 -14.00 -0.38 -31.59
N TYR A 327 -15.02 -0.87 -30.88
CA TYR A 327 -15.72 -2.12 -31.20
C TYR A 327 -16.76 -1.97 -32.32
N SER A 328 -17.21 -0.74 -32.58
CA SER A 328 -18.22 -0.47 -33.61
C SER A 328 -17.63 -0.18 -35.00
N VAL A 329 -16.33 -0.02 -35.11
CA VAL A 329 -15.55 0.16 -36.33
C VAL A 329 -14.82 -1.14 -36.67
#